data_48a3689da7760d4fd19b2b69590e49a9
#
_entry.id   48a3689da7760d4fd19b2b69590e49a9
#
_cell.length_a   1.000
_cell.length_b   1.000
_cell.length_c   1.000
_cell.angle_alpha   90.00
_cell.angle_beta   90.00
_cell.angle_gamma   90.00
#
_symmetry.space_group_name_H-M   'P 1'
#
loop_
_entity.id
_entity.type
_entity.pdbx_description
1 polymer ?
#
loop_
_entity_poly.entity_id
_entity_poly.type
_entity_poly.pdbx_seq_one_letter_code
_entity_poly.pdbx_strand_id
1 'polypeptide(L)'
;MAAFFLVHDLDGNGPPGAMLLQHAVDEAKGQSWHQSRVTRETIDHHNSIATRVINSNVQPQLRGLAQRRHFTYAAMSARDNGILEDTEGPRLETAPFTVAWNDFFLAENNQGLTFKTALADNSTADLTLTPLSAWLDERSDRLHPDFGPAFAYQCCPRLQTTGTVDGAPVEGQFWVDRQWGQYEGWLLAPQKAGYRVLGWDWFGLNLDDGRDLLISRHRDAASARTDQIFGIIFNNGRPELSPRVNATPTRHWSSPQTAIRYPVAWELEVPELGLVGAVEPVIEDQEIPVYGTEAIWEGAVRFQGRNAKSDVRGHGRLELVGYGTPLTIGAHLRRNVTRFATGMSAAFRSKRRG
;
A
#
# COMPACT_ATOMS: atom_id res chain seq x y z
N MET A 1 -10.35 -8.11 -4.16
CA MET A 1 -8.93 -8.49 -4.39
C MET A 1 -8.18 -7.25 -4.82
N ALA A 2 -6.94 -7.10 -4.41
CA ALA A 2 -6.03 -6.08 -4.91
C ALA A 2 -4.63 -6.66 -5.08
N ALA A 3 -3.90 -6.12 -6.03
CA ALA A 3 -2.48 -6.39 -6.19
C ALA A 3 -1.77 -5.05 -6.42
N PHE A 4 -0.70 -4.83 -5.69
CA PHE A 4 0.21 -3.73 -5.86
C PHE A 4 1.54 -4.27 -6.40
N PHE A 5 2.03 -3.66 -7.45
CA PHE A 5 3.27 -4.06 -8.07
C PHE A 5 4.19 -2.84 -8.21
N LEU A 6 5.35 -2.91 -7.62
CA LEU A 6 6.40 -1.92 -7.69
C LEU A 6 7.63 -2.51 -8.40
N VAL A 7 8.14 -1.79 -9.38
CA VAL A 7 9.44 -2.04 -10.00
C VAL A 7 10.32 -0.83 -9.80
N HIS A 8 11.54 -1.05 -9.40
CA HIS A 8 12.54 0.02 -9.30
C HIS A 8 13.86 -0.42 -9.93
N ASP A 9 14.47 0.49 -10.66
CA ASP A 9 15.80 0.35 -11.21
C ASP A 9 16.81 0.95 -10.24
N LEU A 10 17.81 0.16 -9.91
CA LEU A 10 18.79 0.52 -8.91
C LEU A 10 19.94 1.36 -9.45
N ASP A 11 20.03 1.70 -10.69
CA ASP A 11 21.09 2.55 -11.29
C ASP A 11 21.29 2.26 -12.79
N GLY A 12 20.40 1.49 -13.40
CA GLY A 12 20.47 1.10 -14.82
C GLY A 12 21.56 0.09 -15.16
N ASN A 13 22.23 -0.48 -14.14
CA ASN A 13 23.38 -1.39 -14.32
C ASN A 13 23.14 -2.82 -13.82
N GLY A 14 21.93 -3.14 -13.37
CA GLY A 14 21.58 -4.46 -12.83
C GLY A 14 20.13 -4.85 -13.13
N PRO A 15 19.72 -6.05 -12.71
CA PRO A 15 18.31 -6.43 -12.79
C PRO A 15 17.47 -5.50 -11.92
N PRO A 16 16.28 -5.10 -12.37
CA PRO A 16 15.38 -4.22 -11.60
C PRO A 16 14.94 -4.92 -10.32
N GLY A 17 14.89 -4.17 -9.23
CA GLY A 17 14.23 -4.64 -8.03
C GLY A 17 12.72 -4.65 -8.22
N ALA A 18 12.04 -5.61 -7.58
CA ALA A 18 10.59 -5.70 -7.64
C ALA A 18 9.99 -6.15 -6.31
N MET A 19 8.78 -5.66 -6.04
CA MET A 19 7.94 -6.06 -4.92
C MET A 19 6.51 -6.26 -5.42
N LEU A 20 5.90 -7.35 -5.01
CA LEU A 20 4.50 -7.66 -5.26
C LEU A 20 3.80 -7.86 -3.92
N LEU A 21 2.73 -7.11 -3.71
CA LEU A 21 1.81 -7.29 -2.60
C LEU A 21 0.45 -7.72 -3.16
N GLN A 22 -0.08 -8.80 -2.65
CA GLN A 22 -1.40 -9.30 -3.02
C GLN A 22 -2.27 -9.39 -1.78
N HIS A 23 -3.50 -8.95 -1.90
CA HIS A 23 -4.46 -8.94 -0.81
C HIS A 23 -5.87 -9.28 -1.32
N ALA A 24 -6.54 -10.16 -0.62
CA ALA A 24 -7.93 -10.48 -0.84
C ALA A 24 -8.71 -10.45 0.47
N VAL A 25 -9.98 -10.11 0.38
CA VAL A 25 -10.93 -10.06 1.50
C VAL A 25 -12.16 -10.87 1.14
N ASP A 26 -12.56 -11.77 2.03
CA ASP A 26 -13.87 -12.40 2.02
C ASP A 26 -14.68 -11.79 3.17
N GLU A 27 -15.56 -10.88 2.83
CA GLU A 27 -16.38 -10.17 3.80
C GLU A 27 -17.35 -11.11 4.51
N ALA A 28 -17.90 -12.09 3.79
CA ALA A 28 -18.87 -13.02 4.35
C ALA A 28 -18.25 -13.91 5.44
N LYS A 29 -16.95 -14.22 5.30
CA LYS A 29 -16.19 -14.97 6.30
C LYS A 29 -15.50 -14.06 7.33
N GLY A 30 -15.43 -12.74 7.08
CA GLY A 30 -14.67 -11.80 7.90
C GLY A 30 -13.16 -12.08 7.90
N GLN A 31 -12.62 -12.54 6.78
CA GLN A 31 -11.22 -12.96 6.63
C GLN A 31 -10.51 -12.18 5.54
N SER A 32 -9.22 -11.99 5.73
CA SER A 32 -8.32 -11.48 4.69
C SER A 32 -7.15 -12.42 4.48
N TRP A 33 -6.63 -12.43 3.28
CA TRP A 33 -5.42 -13.14 2.87
C TRP A 33 -4.47 -12.14 2.25
N HIS A 34 -3.20 -12.31 2.51
CA HIS A 34 -2.17 -11.51 1.89
C HIS A 34 -0.96 -12.35 1.50
N GLN A 35 -0.23 -11.88 0.50
CA GLN A 35 1.06 -12.44 0.09
C GLN A 35 1.98 -11.30 -0.29
N SER A 36 3.21 -11.33 0.22
CA SER A 36 4.27 -10.40 -0.13
C SER A 36 5.42 -11.16 -0.79
N ARG A 37 5.88 -10.68 -1.93
CA ARG A 37 7.02 -11.23 -2.67
C ARG A 37 7.99 -10.10 -2.97
N VAL A 38 9.27 -10.38 -2.89
CA VAL A 38 10.32 -9.37 -3.06
C VAL A 38 11.56 -9.99 -3.69
N THR A 39 12.23 -9.26 -4.59
CA THR A 39 13.52 -9.67 -5.14
C THR A 39 14.67 -9.38 -4.18
N ARG A 40 15.79 -10.08 -4.36
CA ARG A 40 17.02 -9.83 -3.60
C ARG A 40 17.50 -8.39 -3.78
N GLU A 41 17.42 -7.84 -4.97
CA GLU A 41 17.80 -6.47 -5.29
C GLU A 41 17.01 -5.45 -4.47
N THR A 42 15.70 -5.67 -4.30
CA THR A 42 14.86 -4.82 -3.43
C THR A 42 15.29 -4.91 -1.97
N ILE A 43 15.62 -6.12 -1.47
CA ILE A 43 16.13 -6.31 -0.12
C ILE A 43 17.44 -5.53 0.09
N ASP A 44 18.39 -5.67 -0.83
CA ASP A 44 19.69 -5.03 -0.74
C ASP A 44 19.59 -3.52 -0.87
N HIS A 45 18.73 -3.02 -1.76
CA HIS A 45 18.44 -1.60 -1.90
C HIS A 45 17.83 -1.02 -0.62
N HIS A 46 16.81 -1.69 -0.06
CA HIS A 46 16.21 -1.26 1.20
C HIS A 46 17.24 -1.19 2.33
N ASN A 47 18.12 -2.20 2.45
CA ASN A 47 19.19 -2.21 3.43
C ASN A 47 20.19 -1.05 3.22
N SER A 48 20.46 -0.69 1.97
CA SER A 48 21.29 0.48 1.61
C SER A 48 20.64 1.78 2.06
N ILE A 49 19.35 1.97 1.80
CA ILE A 49 18.57 3.11 2.27
C ILE A 49 18.61 3.21 3.80
N ALA A 50 18.32 2.12 4.49
CA ALA A 50 18.34 2.07 5.95
C ALA A 50 19.73 2.44 6.52
N THR A 51 20.79 1.96 5.90
CA THR A 51 22.17 2.30 6.24
C THR A 51 22.42 3.80 6.09
N ARG A 52 21.97 4.41 5.00
CA ARG A 52 22.12 5.83 4.73
C ARG A 52 21.36 6.68 5.76
N VAL A 53 20.12 6.32 6.08
CA VAL A 53 19.31 6.99 7.12
C VAL A 53 19.99 6.90 8.48
N ILE A 54 20.45 5.71 8.87
CA ILE A 54 21.15 5.51 10.15
C ILE A 54 22.44 6.33 10.21
N ASN A 55 23.24 6.32 9.13
CA ASN A 55 24.48 7.09 9.08
C ASN A 55 24.26 8.61 9.15
N SER A 56 23.13 9.10 8.67
CA SER A 56 22.78 10.52 8.69
C SER A 56 22.13 10.97 9.99
N ASN A 57 21.33 10.11 10.61
CA ASN A 57 20.46 10.49 11.73
C ASN A 57 20.97 9.98 13.10
N VAL A 58 21.91 9.01 13.11
CA VAL A 58 22.40 8.39 14.35
C VAL A 58 23.86 8.82 14.62
N GLN A 59 24.18 9.07 15.89
CA GLN A 59 25.55 9.41 16.32
C GLN A 59 26.55 8.33 15.87
N PRO A 60 27.76 8.69 15.41
CA PRO A 60 28.73 7.75 14.83
C PRO A 60 29.01 6.52 15.69
N GLN A 61 29.11 6.70 17.02
CA GLN A 61 29.42 5.62 17.97
C GLN A 61 28.32 4.54 18.06
N LEU A 62 27.09 4.89 17.71
CA LEU A 62 25.92 4.01 17.80
C LEU A 62 25.50 3.40 16.44
N ARG A 63 26.08 3.87 15.33
CA ARG A 63 25.69 3.47 13.97
C ARG A 63 25.77 1.97 13.74
N GLY A 64 26.89 1.34 14.10
CA GLY A 64 27.07 -0.11 13.92
C GLY A 64 26.05 -0.94 14.71
N LEU A 65 25.69 -0.51 15.92
CA LEU A 65 24.65 -1.18 16.71
C LEU A 65 23.27 -0.99 16.08
N ALA A 66 22.95 0.23 15.65
CA ALA A 66 21.66 0.53 15.01
C ALA A 66 21.47 -0.24 13.71
N GLN A 67 22.50 -0.34 12.87
CA GLN A 67 22.48 -1.12 11.63
C GLN A 67 22.25 -2.61 11.90
N ARG A 68 23.04 -3.22 12.79
CA ARG A 68 22.89 -4.64 13.15
C ARG A 68 21.48 -4.94 13.64
N ARG A 69 20.94 -4.09 14.50
CA ARG A 69 19.56 -4.28 15.00
C ARG A 69 18.54 -4.17 13.89
N HIS A 70 18.66 -3.15 13.02
CA HIS A 70 17.73 -2.95 11.92
C HIS A 70 17.73 -4.17 10.98
N PHE A 71 18.89 -4.62 10.52
CA PHE A 71 18.99 -5.74 9.57
C PHE A 71 18.55 -7.07 10.18
N THR A 72 18.95 -7.36 11.41
CA THR A 72 18.47 -8.57 12.11
C THR A 72 16.96 -8.54 12.25
N TYR A 73 16.41 -7.40 12.63
CA TYR A 73 14.98 -7.25 12.80
C TYR A 73 14.22 -7.41 11.46
N ALA A 74 14.66 -6.74 10.40
CA ALA A 74 14.05 -6.82 9.08
C ALA A 74 14.05 -8.27 8.54
N ALA A 75 15.17 -8.97 8.68
CA ALA A 75 15.29 -10.38 8.25
C ALA A 75 14.39 -11.32 9.09
N MET A 76 14.31 -11.12 10.40
CA MET A 76 13.43 -11.92 11.26
C MET A 76 11.96 -11.62 10.96
N SER A 77 11.60 -10.35 10.83
CA SER A 77 10.23 -9.94 10.52
C SER A 77 9.78 -10.50 9.17
N ALA A 78 10.63 -10.44 8.15
CA ALA A 78 10.33 -11.00 6.83
C ALA A 78 10.06 -12.51 6.91
N ARG A 79 10.94 -13.25 7.59
CA ARG A 79 10.77 -14.70 7.76
C ARG A 79 9.54 -15.07 8.57
N ASP A 80 9.31 -14.37 9.68
CA ASP A 80 8.22 -14.69 10.61
C ASP A 80 6.84 -14.32 10.02
N ASN A 81 6.80 -13.40 9.06
CA ASN A 81 5.57 -12.99 8.36
C ASN A 81 5.38 -13.64 6.98
N GLY A 82 6.26 -14.58 6.60
CA GLY A 82 6.11 -15.33 5.35
C GLY A 82 6.34 -14.50 4.09
N ILE A 83 7.15 -13.44 4.15
CA ILE A 83 7.56 -12.69 2.97
C ILE A 83 8.45 -13.60 2.11
N LEU A 84 8.04 -13.81 0.86
CA LEU A 84 8.75 -14.66 -0.08
C LEU A 84 9.87 -13.86 -0.75
N GLU A 85 11.10 -14.28 -0.56
CA GLU A 85 12.24 -13.81 -1.34
C GLU A 85 12.34 -14.62 -2.62
N ASP A 86 12.43 -13.95 -3.76
CA ASP A 86 12.60 -14.57 -5.06
C ASP A 86 13.95 -14.18 -5.67
N THR A 87 14.64 -15.16 -6.21
CA THR A 87 15.92 -14.99 -6.91
C THR A 87 15.73 -14.67 -8.39
N GLU A 88 14.55 -14.98 -8.93
CA GLU A 88 14.18 -14.63 -10.30
C GLU A 88 13.14 -13.50 -10.23
N GLY A 89 13.55 -12.32 -10.69
CA GLY A 89 12.65 -11.17 -10.78
C GLY A 89 11.53 -11.38 -11.82
N PRO A 90 10.56 -10.46 -11.85
CA PRO A 90 9.50 -10.51 -12.84
C PRO A 90 10.03 -10.34 -14.26
N ARG A 91 9.41 -11.02 -15.22
CA ARG A 91 9.52 -10.67 -16.63
C ARG A 91 8.69 -9.42 -16.88
N LEU A 92 9.33 -8.40 -17.43
CA LEU A 92 8.72 -7.12 -17.75
C LEU A 92 8.82 -6.82 -19.24
N GLU A 93 7.71 -6.39 -19.84
CA GLU A 93 7.65 -5.88 -21.19
C GLU A 93 6.90 -4.55 -21.17
N THR A 94 7.33 -3.59 -21.97
CA THR A 94 6.76 -2.23 -21.96
C THR A 94 5.74 -2.00 -23.10
N ALA A 95 5.78 -2.79 -24.15
CA ALA A 95 4.88 -2.66 -25.30
C ALA A 95 4.62 -4.02 -25.99
N PRO A 96 3.46 -4.66 -25.77
CA PRO A 96 2.44 -4.28 -24.78
C PRO A 96 2.95 -4.45 -23.35
N PHE A 97 2.43 -3.63 -22.43
CA PHE A 97 2.80 -3.75 -21.01
C PHE A 97 2.48 -5.15 -20.50
N THR A 98 3.48 -5.82 -19.94
CA THR A 98 3.32 -7.16 -19.36
C THR A 98 4.20 -7.29 -18.12
N VAL A 99 3.62 -7.82 -17.07
CA VAL A 99 4.32 -8.28 -15.86
C VAL A 99 3.96 -9.75 -15.64
N ALA A 100 4.95 -10.60 -15.57
CA ALA A 100 4.78 -12.01 -15.23
C ALA A 100 5.78 -12.40 -14.13
N TRP A 101 5.27 -12.83 -12.98
CA TRP A 101 6.09 -13.24 -11.83
C TRP A 101 5.48 -14.46 -11.14
N ASN A 102 6.01 -15.64 -11.46
CA ASN A 102 5.44 -16.90 -11.02
C ASN A 102 3.94 -17.00 -11.40
N ASP A 103 3.06 -17.07 -10.41
CA ASP A 103 1.61 -17.19 -10.58
C ASP A 103 0.92 -15.86 -10.87
N PHE A 104 1.64 -14.75 -10.77
CA PHE A 104 1.11 -13.43 -11.08
C PHE A 104 1.32 -13.07 -12.54
N PHE A 105 0.27 -12.61 -13.20
CA PHE A 105 0.31 -12.14 -14.57
C PHE A 105 -0.63 -10.96 -14.75
N LEU A 106 -0.11 -9.86 -15.27
CA LEU A 106 -0.86 -8.68 -15.66
C LEU A 106 -0.35 -8.22 -17.03
N ALA A 107 -1.20 -8.21 -18.04
CA ALA A 107 -0.80 -7.81 -19.39
C ALA A 107 -1.88 -6.99 -20.10
N GLU A 108 -1.45 -6.01 -20.87
CA GLU A 108 -2.30 -5.27 -21.81
C GLU A 108 -2.68 -6.14 -23.00
N ASN A 109 -3.91 -5.98 -23.43
CA ASN A 109 -4.45 -6.58 -24.64
C ASN A 109 -5.36 -5.59 -25.38
N ASN A 110 -5.94 -5.97 -26.51
CA ASN A 110 -6.77 -5.09 -27.34
C ASN A 110 -8.09 -4.63 -26.67
N GLN A 111 -8.47 -5.22 -25.53
CA GLN A 111 -9.72 -4.93 -24.82
C GLN A 111 -9.49 -4.27 -23.45
N GLY A 112 -8.24 -4.21 -23.00
CA GLY A 112 -7.85 -3.70 -21.69
C GLY A 112 -6.70 -4.49 -21.08
N LEU A 113 -6.94 -5.18 -19.96
CA LEU A 113 -5.91 -5.96 -19.27
C LEU A 113 -6.40 -7.38 -18.98
N THR A 114 -5.49 -8.33 -19.02
CA THR A 114 -5.67 -9.66 -18.45
C THR A 114 -4.93 -9.73 -17.13
N PHE A 115 -5.61 -10.21 -16.09
CA PHE A 115 -5.04 -10.39 -14.74
C PHE A 115 -5.22 -11.85 -14.31
N LYS A 116 -4.12 -12.50 -13.91
CA LYS A 116 -4.15 -13.84 -13.33
C LYS A 116 -3.28 -13.90 -12.10
N THR A 117 -3.72 -14.62 -11.09
CA THR A 117 -2.91 -14.84 -9.88
C THR A 117 -3.38 -16.07 -9.12
N ALA A 118 -2.47 -16.64 -8.32
CA ALA A 118 -2.82 -17.52 -7.21
C ALA A 118 -2.53 -16.80 -5.89
N LEU A 119 -3.38 -16.97 -4.90
CA LEU A 119 -3.21 -16.45 -3.55
C LEU A 119 -2.60 -17.50 -2.62
N ALA A 120 -2.18 -17.07 -1.44
CA ALA A 120 -1.53 -17.94 -0.46
C ALA A 120 -2.40 -19.11 0.04
N ASP A 121 -3.71 -19.03 -0.07
CA ASP A 121 -4.67 -20.11 0.21
C ASP A 121 -4.92 -21.03 -0.99
N ASN A 122 -4.15 -20.88 -2.08
CA ASN A 122 -4.29 -21.52 -3.39
C ASN A 122 -5.56 -21.14 -4.16
N SER A 123 -6.31 -20.15 -3.73
CA SER A 123 -7.40 -19.60 -4.56
C SER A 123 -6.81 -18.93 -5.80
N THR A 124 -7.50 -19.06 -6.93
CA THR A 124 -7.02 -18.55 -8.22
C THR A 124 -7.97 -17.51 -8.80
N ALA A 125 -7.42 -16.52 -9.49
CA ALA A 125 -8.19 -15.55 -10.24
C ALA A 125 -7.71 -15.52 -11.70
N ASP A 126 -8.66 -15.50 -12.64
CA ASP A 126 -8.43 -15.28 -14.07
C ASP A 126 -9.47 -14.27 -14.57
N LEU A 127 -9.02 -13.02 -14.76
CA LEU A 127 -9.90 -11.87 -14.95
C LEU A 127 -9.53 -11.09 -16.20
N THR A 128 -10.56 -10.61 -16.88
CA THR A 128 -10.48 -9.59 -17.93
C THR A 128 -10.92 -8.26 -17.36
N LEU A 129 -10.10 -7.23 -17.53
CA LEU A 129 -10.28 -5.90 -16.99
C LEU A 129 -10.43 -4.90 -18.14
N THR A 130 -11.61 -4.32 -18.29
CA THR A 130 -11.91 -3.34 -19.36
C THR A 130 -11.99 -1.93 -18.76
N PRO A 131 -11.12 -0.98 -19.16
CA PRO A 131 -11.14 0.37 -18.63
C PRO A 131 -12.46 1.10 -18.90
N LEU A 132 -13.07 1.65 -17.86
CA LEU A 132 -14.20 2.57 -17.91
C LEU A 132 -13.81 4.01 -17.62
N SER A 133 -12.63 4.21 -17.04
CA SER A 133 -12.02 5.52 -16.81
C SER A 133 -10.75 5.68 -17.64
N ALA A 134 -10.37 6.92 -17.92
CA ALA A 134 -9.07 7.20 -18.50
C ALA A 134 -7.94 6.85 -17.50
N TRP A 135 -6.80 6.49 -18.03
CA TRP A 135 -5.59 6.36 -17.23
C TRP A 135 -5.12 7.72 -16.74
N LEU A 136 -4.81 7.82 -15.46
CA LEU A 136 -3.92 8.85 -14.94
C LEU A 136 -2.49 8.40 -15.22
N ASP A 137 -1.71 9.29 -15.82
CA ASP A 137 -0.29 9.06 -16.09
C ASP A 137 0.47 10.32 -15.69
N GLU A 138 0.99 10.33 -14.49
CA GLU A 138 1.64 11.49 -13.93
C GLU A 138 3.04 11.18 -13.38
N ARG A 139 3.93 12.13 -13.53
CA ARG A 139 5.23 12.10 -12.89
C ARG A 139 5.10 12.48 -11.42
N SER A 140 5.90 11.88 -10.58
CA SER A 140 5.87 12.07 -9.13
C SER A 140 6.07 13.53 -8.69
N ASP A 141 6.89 14.32 -9.41
CA ASP A 141 7.11 15.73 -9.10
C ASP A 141 5.86 16.61 -9.29
N ARG A 142 4.89 16.15 -10.08
CA ARG A 142 3.57 16.79 -10.19
C ARG A 142 2.61 16.38 -9.10
N LEU A 143 2.76 15.15 -8.58
CA LEU A 143 1.95 14.63 -7.49
C LEU A 143 2.45 15.15 -6.14
N HIS A 144 3.78 15.17 -5.95
CA HIS A 144 4.41 15.66 -4.72
C HIS A 144 5.83 16.20 -4.99
N PRO A 145 6.15 17.44 -4.63
CA PRO A 145 7.47 18.04 -4.89
C PRO A 145 8.66 17.28 -4.30
N ASP A 146 8.46 16.60 -3.17
CA ASP A 146 9.52 15.86 -2.48
C ASP A 146 9.91 14.55 -3.21
N PHE A 147 9.08 14.05 -4.13
CA PHE A 147 9.39 12.82 -4.87
C PHE A 147 10.40 13.01 -6.00
N GLY A 148 10.53 14.24 -6.51
CA GLY A 148 11.38 14.52 -7.66
C GLY A 148 10.87 13.83 -8.95
N PRO A 149 11.59 13.98 -10.06
CA PRO A 149 11.16 13.50 -11.39
C PRO A 149 11.42 12.00 -11.63
N ALA A 150 12.01 11.30 -10.68
CA ALA A 150 12.52 9.94 -10.88
C ALA A 150 11.48 8.83 -10.73
N PHE A 151 10.24 9.18 -10.43
CA PHE A 151 9.16 8.26 -10.14
C PHE A 151 7.94 8.53 -11.02
N ALA A 152 7.37 7.52 -11.60
CA ALA A 152 6.14 7.59 -12.37
C ALA A 152 5.02 6.81 -11.68
N TYR A 153 3.82 7.38 -11.70
CA TYR A 153 2.61 6.82 -11.15
C TYR A 153 1.54 6.78 -12.23
N GLN A 154 0.96 5.62 -12.45
CA GLN A 154 -0.18 5.45 -13.34
C GLN A 154 -1.29 4.71 -12.59
N CYS A 155 -2.51 5.16 -12.76
CA CYS A 155 -3.66 4.40 -12.29
C CYS A 155 -4.85 4.44 -13.25
N CYS A 156 -5.65 3.39 -13.20
CA CYS A 156 -6.98 3.35 -13.77
C CYS A 156 -7.96 2.98 -12.67
N PRO A 157 -8.80 3.93 -12.20
CA PRO A 157 -9.61 3.74 -11.00
C PRO A 157 -10.81 2.82 -11.22
N ARG A 158 -11.28 2.67 -12.46
CA ARG A 158 -12.48 1.91 -12.75
C ARG A 158 -12.30 1.06 -13.98
N LEU A 159 -12.14 -0.25 -13.77
CA LEU A 159 -12.13 -1.25 -14.82
C LEU A 159 -13.30 -2.21 -14.58
N GLN A 160 -14.16 -2.38 -15.58
CA GLN A 160 -15.13 -3.48 -15.57
C GLN A 160 -14.38 -4.80 -15.56
N THR A 161 -14.74 -5.66 -14.64
CA THR A 161 -14.06 -6.93 -14.41
C THR A 161 -15.01 -8.07 -14.64
N THR A 162 -14.60 -9.03 -15.47
CA THR A 162 -15.29 -10.30 -15.66
C THR A 162 -14.28 -11.43 -15.65
N GLY A 163 -14.70 -12.64 -15.33
CA GLY A 163 -13.82 -13.81 -15.32
C GLY A 163 -14.20 -14.82 -14.27
N THR A 164 -13.20 -15.46 -13.66
CA THR A 164 -13.44 -16.49 -12.63
C THR A 164 -12.53 -16.29 -11.42
N VAL A 165 -13.07 -16.63 -10.25
CA VAL A 165 -12.30 -16.86 -9.02
C VAL A 165 -12.61 -18.29 -8.56
N ASP A 166 -11.58 -19.13 -8.43
CA ASP A 166 -11.69 -20.57 -8.16
C ASP A 166 -12.65 -21.30 -9.12
N GLY A 167 -12.61 -20.90 -10.40
CA GLY A 167 -13.49 -21.42 -11.43
C GLY A 167 -14.94 -20.92 -11.37
N ALA A 168 -15.34 -20.22 -10.30
CA ALA A 168 -16.66 -19.60 -10.20
C ALA A 168 -16.70 -18.28 -10.98
N PRO A 169 -17.70 -18.02 -11.82
CA PRO A 169 -17.82 -16.77 -12.55
C PRO A 169 -18.01 -15.58 -11.62
N VAL A 170 -17.31 -14.49 -11.92
CA VAL A 170 -17.39 -13.23 -11.18
C VAL A 170 -17.54 -12.04 -12.11
N GLU A 171 -18.22 -11.02 -11.61
CA GLU A 171 -18.33 -9.70 -12.21
C GLU A 171 -18.13 -8.62 -11.14
N GLY A 172 -17.47 -7.52 -11.51
CA GLY A 172 -17.21 -6.44 -10.55
C GLY A 172 -16.40 -5.31 -11.14
N GLN A 173 -15.70 -4.62 -10.25
CA GLN A 173 -14.81 -3.52 -10.59
C GLN A 173 -13.41 -3.77 -10.03
N PHE A 174 -12.42 -3.31 -10.75
CA PHE A 174 -11.02 -3.39 -10.38
C PHE A 174 -10.40 -1.98 -10.42
N TRP A 175 -9.44 -1.75 -9.57
CA TRP A 175 -8.56 -0.59 -9.58
C TRP A 175 -7.13 -1.07 -9.86
N VAL A 176 -6.45 -0.44 -10.79
CA VAL A 176 -5.06 -0.73 -11.10
C VAL A 176 -4.20 0.48 -10.80
N ASP A 177 -3.19 0.27 -9.96
CA ASP A 177 -2.07 1.17 -9.74
C ASP A 177 -0.79 0.52 -10.21
N ARG A 178 0.06 1.30 -10.88
CA ARG A 178 1.41 0.87 -11.23
C ARG A 178 2.40 2.02 -11.05
N GLN A 179 3.54 1.68 -10.50
CA GLN A 179 4.57 2.63 -10.12
C GLN A 179 5.92 2.11 -10.54
N TRP A 180 6.76 3.00 -11.04
CA TRP A 180 8.15 2.67 -11.38
C TRP A 180 9.05 3.89 -11.27
N GLY A 181 10.34 3.66 -11.02
CA GLY A 181 11.34 4.70 -10.90
C GLY A 181 12.34 4.44 -9.79
N GLN A 182 13.04 5.48 -9.39
CA GLN A 182 14.00 5.40 -8.29
C GLN A 182 13.30 5.45 -6.95
N TYR A 183 13.41 4.36 -6.20
CA TYR A 183 12.74 4.16 -4.93
C TYR A 183 13.13 5.16 -3.83
N GLU A 184 14.33 5.74 -3.88
CA GLU A 184 14.86 6.60 -2.84
C GLU A 184 14.09 7.92 -2.66
N GLY A 185 13.75 8.60 -3.75
CA GLY A 185 13.01 9.86 -3.70
C GLY A 185 11.59 9.74 -3.13
N TRP A 186 11.13 8.54 -2.99
CA TRP A 186 9.80 8.15 -2.60
C TRP A 186 9.60 8.02 -1.09
N LEU A 187 10.63 7.49 -0.39
CA LEU A 187 10.58 7.21 1.03
C LEU A 187 11.36 8.23 1.86
N LEU A 188 12.28 8.96 1.25
CA LEU A 188 13.22 9.81 1.95
C LEU A 188 13.20 11.24 1.41
N ALA A 189 12.75 12.17 2.22
CA ALA A 189 12.94 13.59 1.94
C ALA A 189 14.24 14.09 2.57
N PRO A 190 15.19 14.65 1.78
CA PRO A 190 16.42 15.22 2.33
C PRO A 190 16.11 16.41 3.25
N GLN A 191 16.87 16.51 4.34
CA GLN A 191 16.83 17.64 5.28
C GLN A 191 18.24 18.18 5.50
N LYS A 192 18.34 19.39 6.13
CA LYS A 192 19.64 19.98 6.50
C LYS A 192 20.52 19.06 7.35
N ALA A 193 19.93 18.16 8.12
CA ALA A 193 20.61 17.25 9.03
C ALA A 193 20.02 15.83 8.89
N GLY A 194 20.23 15.20 7.73
CA GLY A 194 19.82 13.82 7.48
C GLY A 194 18.62 13.66 6.56
N TYR A 195 17.79 12.66 6.81
CA TYR A 195 16.63 12.33 6.02
C TYR A 195 15.37 12.26 6.87
N ARG A 196 14.27 12.74 6.30
CA ARG A 196 12.92 12.51 6.80
C ARG A 196 12.34 11.27 6.13
N VAL A 197 11.78 10.37 6.90
CA VAL A 197 11.04 9.22 6.37
C VAL A 197 9.60 9.65 6.12
N LEU A 198 9.14 9.44 4.90
CA LEU A 198 7.77 9.75 4.51
C LEU A 198 6.85 8.60 4.85
N GLY A 199 5.63 8.93 5.24
CA GLY A 199 4.49 8.04 5.32
C GLY A 199 3.33 8.64 4.54
N TRP A 200 2.35 7.84 4.20
CA TRP A 200 1.15 8.32 3.52
C TRP A 200 -0.09 7.55 3.93
N ASP A 201 -1.22 8.19 3.70
CA ASP A 201 -2.54 7.61 3.76
C ASP A 201 -3.16 7.83 2.37
N TRP A 202 -3.40 6.74 1.64
CA TRP A 202 -3.91 6.77 0.28
C TRP A 202 -5.31 6.15 0.24
N PHE A 203 -6.22 6.82 -0.46
CA PHE A 203 -7.60 6.39 -0.64
C PHE A 203 -7.91 6.30 -2.13
N GLY A 204 -8.37 5.15 -2.59
CA GLY A 204 -8.96 4.95 -3.90
C GLY A 204 -10.42 4.54 -3.72
N LEU A 205 -11.36 5.40 -4.12
CA LEU A 205 -12.79 5.19 -3.89
C LEU A 205 -13.56 5.23 -5.20
N ASN A 206 -14.37 4.21 -5.44
CA ASN A 206 -15.34 4.16 -6.52
C ASN A 206 -16.72 4.51 -5.95
N LEU A 207 -17.30 5.61 -6.41
CA LEU A 207 -18.61 6.08 -5.94
C LEU A 207 -19.75 5.57 -6.85
N ASP A 208 -20.93 5.39 -6.28
CA ASP A 208 -22.14 4.91 -6.98
C ASP A 208 -22.76 5.97 -7.90
N ASP A 209 -22.36 7.24 -7.74
CA ASP A 209 -22.72 8.32 -8.64
C ASP A 209 -21.83 8.43 -9.90
N GLY A 210 -20.95 7.46 -10.11
CA GLY A 210 -20.09 7.34 -11.30
C GLY A 210 -18.77 8.08 -11.21
N ARG A 211 -18.49 8.77 -10.10
CA ARG A 211 -17.20 9.41 -9.84
C ARG A 211 -16.24 8.46 -9.14
N ASP A 212 -14.94 8.70 -9.31
CA ASP A 212 -13.90 8.01 -8.56
C ASP A 212 -13.00 9.05 -7.89
N LEU A 213 -12.49 8.73 -6.72
CA LEU A 213 -11.61 9.60 -5.95
C LEU A 213 -10.29 8.90 -5.67
N LEU A 214 -9.19 9.57 -5.97
CA LEU A 214 -7.88 9.27 -5.43
C LEU A 214 -7.49 10.39 -4.49
N ILE A 215 -7.23 10.06 -3.22
CA ILE A 215 -6.80 11.03 -2.22
C ILE A 215 -5.48 10.52 -1.63
N SER A 216 -4.48 11.36 -1.61
CA SER A 216 -3.19 11.04 -1.00
C SER A 216 -2.82 12.09 0.03
N ARG A 217 -2.58 11.64 1.26
CA ARG A 217 -2.17 12.47 2.38
C ARG A 217 -0.76 12.07 2.80
N HIS A 218 0.19 12.93 2.51
CA HIS A 218 1.60 12.72 2.85
C HIS A 218 1.92 13.30 4.20
N ARG A 219 2.73 12.60 4.96
CA ARG A 219 3.11 12.98 6.32
C ARG A 219 4.53 12.56 6.66
N ASP A 220 5.08 13.23 7.64
CA ASP A 220 6.29 12.79 8.32
C ASP A 220 5.98 11.56 9.18
N ALA A 221 6.63 10.44 8.89
CA ALA A 221 6.40 9.19 9.62
C ALA A 221 6.79 9.26 11.09
N ALA A 222 7.72 10.18 11.45
CA ALA A 222 8.20 10.37 12.82
C ALA A 222 7.23 11.16 13.68
N SER A 223 6.72 12.26 13.16
CA SER A 223 5.88 13.21 13.90
C SER A 223 4.39 13.05 13.62
N ALA A 224 4.03 12.25 12.64
CA ALA A 224 2.67 12.12 12.09
C ALA A 224 2.09 13.45 11.55
N ARG A 225 2.94 14.50 11.43
CA ARG A 225 2.52 15.78 10.88
C ARG A 225 2.19 15.62 9.39
N THR A 226 1.00 16.05 8.99
CA THR A 226 0.62 16.11 7.58
C THR A 226 1.38 17.25 6.92
N ASP A 227 2.08 16.93 5.84
CA ASP A 227 2.81 17.91 5.03
C ASP A 227 1.97 18.38 3.84
N GLN A 228 1.28 17.45 3.22
CA GLN A 228 0.46 17.72 2.05
C GLN A 228 -0.71 16.75 1.99
N ILE A 229 -1.82 17.22 1.46
CA ILE A 229 -2.97 16.42 1.05
C ILE A 229 -3.45 16.92 -0.30
N PHE A 230 -3.71 16.01 -1.22
CA PHE A 230 -4.32 16.31 -2.50
C PHE A 230 -5.34 15.24 -2.89
N GLY A 231 -6.24 15.59 -3.79
CA GLY A 231 -7.20 14.68 -4.36
C GLY A 231 -7.19 14.77 -5.89
N ILE A 232 -7.47 13.67 -6.54
CA ILE A 232 -7.78 13.58 -7.97
C ILE A 232 -9.21 13.03 -8.06
N ILE A 233 -10.06 13.76 -8.74
CA ILE A 233 -11.44 13.38 -8.99
C ILE A 233 -11.52 12.90 -10.43
N PHE A 234 -12.00 11.69 -10.64
CA PHE A 234 -12.33 11.21 -11.97
C PHE A 234 -13.81 11.47 -12.23
N ASN A 235 -14.08 12.52 -12.96
CA ASN A 235 -15.43 12.91 -13.33
C ASN A 235 -15.74 12.43 -14.75
N ASN A 236 -16.74 11.57 -14.92
CA ASN A 236 -17.00 10.86 -16.19
C ASN A 236 -15.73 10.19 -16.76
N GLY A 237 -14.91 9.59 -15.89
CA GLY A 237 -13.68 8.92 -16.22
C GLY A 237 -12.49 9.83 -16.56
N ARG A 238 -12.59 11.16 -16.39
CA ARG A 238 -11.50 12.11 -16.66
C ARG A 238 -10.92 12.64 -15.34
N PRO A 239 -9.59 12.60 -15.16
CA PRO A 239 -8.95 13.07 -13.94
C PRO A 239 -8.95 14.61 -13.87
N GLU A 240 -9.31 15.15 -12.71
CA GLU A 240 -9.27 16.56 -12.36
C GLU A 240 -8.63 16.71 -10.96
N LEU A 241 -7.68 17.62 -10.83
CA LEU A 241 -7.03 17.86 -9.53
C LEU A 241 -8.00 18.60 -8.59
N SER A 242 -8.18 18.08 -7.37
CA SER A 242 -8.86 18.76 -6.27
C SER A 242 -7.84 19.26 -5.25
N PRO A 243 -7.62 20.57 -5.13
CA PRO A 243 -6.61 21.10 -4.21
C PRO A 243 -7.11 21.11 -2.75
N ARG A 244 -8.39 20.91 -2.51
CA ARG A 244 -9.01 20.98 -1.17
C ARG A 244 -9.65 19.66 -0.82
N VAL A 245 -8.96 18.92 0.06
CA VAL A 245 -9.47 17.68 0.66
C VAL A 245 -9.17 17.72 2.14
N ASN A 246 -10.15 17.39 2.97
CA ASN A 246 -9.95 17.16 4.39
C ASN A 246 -10.14 15.66 4.67
N ALA A 247 -9.18 15.07 5.38
CA ALA A 247 -9.25 13.69 5.83
C ALA A 247 -8.90 13.62 7.32
N THR A 248 -9.87 13.24 8.13
CA THR A 248 -9.75 13.20 9.60
C THR A 248 -9.97 11.78 10.11
N PRO A 249 -9.00 11.17 10.81
CA PRO A 249 -9.18 9.84 11.37
C PRO A 249 -10.21 9.87 12.50
N THR A 250 -11.17 8.94 12.46
CA THR A 250 -12.25 8.81 13.45
C THR A 250 -12.08 7.60 14.35
N ARG A 251 -11.44 6.52 13.86
CA ARG A 251 -11.20 5.31 14.62
C ARG A 251 -9.88 4.67 14.26
N HIS A 252 -9.29 4.00 15.26
CA HIS A 252 -8.02 3.28 15.11
C HIS A 252 -8.19 1.81 15.46
N TRP A 253 -7.44 0.98 14.78
CA TRP A 253 -7.25 -0.43 15.08
C TRP A 253 -5.77 -0.69 15.44
N SER A 254 -5.52 -1.62 16.34
CA SER A 254 -4.16 -2.04 16.71
C SER A 254 -3.95 -3.47 16.31
N SER A 255 -2.95 -3.70 15.48
CA SER A 255 -2.59 -5.04 15.02
C SER A 255 -2.23 -5.95 16.19
N PRO A 256 -2.82 -7.15 16.28
CA PRO A 256 -2.40 -8.14 17.26
C PRO A 256 -1.03 -8.74 16.94
N GLN A 257 -0.57 -8.64 15.69
CA GLN A 257 0.70 -9.20 15.26
C GLN A 257 1.86 -8.23 15.47
N THR A 258 1.71 -6.98 15.03
CA THR A 258 2.79 -5.99 15.05
C THR A 258 2.66 -4.96 16.17
N ALA A 259 1.49 -4.87 16.82
CA ALA A 259 1.10 -3.83 17.75
C ALA A 259 1.15 -2.40 17.13
N ILE A 260 1.17 -2.29 15.81
CA ILE A 260 1.04 -1.01 15.12
C ILE A 260 -0.41 -0.54 15.27
N ARG A 261 -0.58 0.76 15.47
CA ARG A 261 -1.89 1.39 15.57
C ARG A 261 -2.18 2.18 14.31
N TYR A 262 -3.16 1.72 13.52
CA TYR A 262 -3.57 2.33 12.26
C TYR A 262 -4.88 3.09 12.40
N PRO A 263 -5.03 4.27 11.80
CA PRO A 263 -6.32 4.98 11.69
C PRO A 263 -7.14 4.35 10.56
N VAL A 264 -7.96 3.36 10.86
CA VAL A 264 -8.66 2.55 9.85
C VAL A 264 -10.01 3.12 9.43
N ALA A 265 -10.56 4.11 10.17
CA ALA A 265 -11.78 4.80 9.79
C ALA A 265 -11.57 6.31 9.75
N TRP A 266 -12.23 6.98 8.79
CA TRP A 266 -11.99 8.38 8.48
C TRP A 266 -13.28 9.11 8.14
N GLU A 267 -13.29 10.41 8.39
CA GLU A 267 -14.19 11.37 7.76
C GLU A 267 -13.47 12.07 6.61
N LEU A 268 -14.08 12.08 5.45
CA LEU A 268 -13.57 12.76 4.25
C LEU A 268 -14.50 13.90 3.89
N GLU A 269 -13.90 15.04 3.50
CA GLU A 269 -14.59 16.17 2.91
C GLU A 269 -13.86 16.60 1.64
N VAL A 270 -14.61 16.69 0.53
CA VAL A 270 -14.13 17.19 -0.77
C VAL A 270 -15.02 18.36 -1.17
N PRO A 271 -14.64 19.61 -0.80
CA PRO A 271 -15.49 20.79 -0.95
C PRO A 271 -15.93 21.08 -2.37
N GLU A 272 -15.07 20.83 -3.38
CA GLU A 272 -15.39 21.01 -4.79
C GLU A 272 -16.57 20.15 -5.25
N LEU A 273 -16.81 19.02 -4.60
CA LEU A 273 -17.92 18.13 -4.87
C LEU A 273 -19.11 18.34 -3.92
N GLY A 274 -18.94 19.19 -2.90
CA GLY A 274 -19.85 19.24 -1.76
C GLY A 274 -20.03 17.89 -1.07
N LEU A 275 -18.99 17.03 -1.15
CA LEU A 275 -19.03 15.67 -0.65
C LEU A 275 -18.46 15.59 0.76
N VAL A 276 -19.24 15.02 1.67
CA VAL A 276 -18.83 14.69 3.04
C VAL A 276 -19.28 13.28 3.37
N GLY A 277 -18.42 12.47 3.96
CA GLY A 277 -18.79 11.11 4.36
C GLY A 277 -17.73 10.37 5.14
N ALA A 278 -18.11 9.19 5.62
CA ALA A 278 -17.27 8.29 6.38
C ALA A 278 -16.66 7.20 5.49
N VAL A 279 -15.41 6.90 5.73
CA VAL A 279 -14.71 5.71 5.21
C VAL A 279 -14.56 4.72 6.35
N GLU A 280 -15.08 3.52 6.17
CA GLU A 280 -15.03 2.45 7.16
C GLU A 280 -14.40 1.18 6.56
N PRO A 281 -13.54 0.46 7.30
CA PRO A 281 -12.99 -0.79 6.81
C PRO A 281 -14.07 -1.87 6.70
N VAL A 282 -13.96 -2.71 5.67
CA VAL A 282 -14.81 -3.91 5.51
C VAL A 282 -14.57 -4.89 6.65
N ILE A 283 -13.32 -5.12 6.97
CA ILE A 283 -12.84 -5.80 8.18
C ILE A 283 -11.65 -5.02 8.73
N GLU A 284 -11.31 -5.19 10.01
CA GLU A 284 -10.24 -4.39 10.63
C GLU A 284 -8.85 -4.96 10.38
N ASP A 285 -8.70 -6.29 10.37
CA ASP A 285 -7.42 -6.97 10.19
C ASP A 285 -7.10 -7.14 8.70
N GLN A 286 -6.47 -6.13 8.12
CA GLN A 286 -6.02 -6.10 6.74
C GLN A 286 -4.56 -5.62 6.65
N GLU A 287 -3.77 -5.96 7.67
CA GLU A 287 -2.35 -5.65 7.70
C GLU A 287 -1.57 -6.59 6.78
N ILE A 288 -0.66 -6.04 6.00
CA ILE A 288 0.23 -6.78 5.09
C ILE A 288 1.67 -6.58 5.55
N PRO A 289 2.42 -7.65 5.79
CA PRO A 289 3.85 -7.56 6.09
C PRO A 289 4.62 -7.14 4.82
N VAL A 290 5.56 -6.21 4.99
CA VAL A 290 6.38 -5.68 3.90
C VAL A 290 7.83 -5.66 4.32
N TYR A 291 8.73 -6.13 3.46
CA TYR A 291 10.15 -6.08 3.75
C TYR A 291 10.60 -4.64 4.00
N GLY A 292 11.33 -4.45 5.09
CA GLY A 292 11.97 -3.19 5.43
C GLY A 292 11.11 -2.20 6.22
N THR A 293 9.81 -2.33 6.18
CA THR A 293 8.91 -1.81 7.21
C THR A 293 8.33 -2.99 7.98
N GLU A 294 7.72 -2.80 9.14
CA GLU A 294 7.11 -3.96 9.79
C GLU A 294 5.91 -4.45 9.01
N ALA A 295 5.05 -3.51 8.62
CA ALA A 295 3.84 -3.77 7.85
C ALA A 295 3.24 -2.46 7.33
N ILE A 296 2.35 -2.60 6.38
CA ILE A 296 1.38 -1.58 5.98
C ILE A 296 -0.02 -2.10 6.29
N TRP A 297 -0.98 -1.21 6.44
CA TRP A 297 -2.39 -1.59 6.42
C TRP A 297 -2.94 -1.21 5.05
N GLU A 298 -3.39 -2.20 4.28
CA GLU A 298 -3.95 -2.00 2.96
C GLU A 298 -5.28 -2.75 2.86
N GLY A 299 -6.37 -2.03 3.01
CA GLY A 299 -7.65 -2.65 3.24
C GLY A 299 -8.78 -2.20 2.33
N ALA A 300 -9.71 -3.13 2.08
CA ALA A 300 -10.99 -2.82 1.48
C ALA A 300 -11.83 -1.96 2.44
N VAL A 301 -12.42 -0.90 1.89
CA VAL A 301 -13.23 0.06 2.65
C VAL A 301 -14.56 0.33 1.95
N ARG A 302 -15.53 0.82 2.73
CA ARG A 302 -16.79 1.40 2.24
C ARG A 302 -16.80 2.89 2.51
N PHE A 303 -17.39 3.62 1.59
CA PHE A 303 -17.73 5.02 1.76
C PHE A 303 -19.25 5.18 1.91
N GLN A 304 -19.66 5.97 2.88
CA GLN A 304 -21.05 6.38 3.06
C GLN A 304 -21.08 7.88 3.38
N GLY A 305 -21.73 8.64 2.55
CA GLY A 305 -21.77 10.08 2.69
C GLY A 305 -22.90 10.71 1.90
N ARG A 306 -22.76 12.00 1.67
CA ARG A 306 -23.73 12.79 0.91
C ARG A 306 -23.02 13.89 0.12
N ASN A 307 -23.61 14.27 -0.98
CA ASN A 307 -23.35 15.53 -1.64
C ASN A 307 -24.54 16.47 -1.49
N ALA A 308 -24.51 17.65 -2.11
CA ALA A 308 -25.58 18.63 -2.01
C ALA A 308 -26.95 18.13 -2.55
N LYS A 309 -26.99 17.02 -3.30
CA LYS A 309 -28.18 16.54 -4.02
C LYS A 309 -28.71 15.21 -3.50
N SER A 310 -27.84 14.33 -2.99
CA SER A 310 -28.18 12.94 -2.68
C SER A 310 -27.21 12.32 -1.69
N ASP A 311 -27.63 11.21 -1.09
CA ASP A 311 -26.72 10.26 -0.46
C ASP A 311 -25.83 9.64 -1.52
N VAL A 312 -24.58 9.38 -1.15
CA VAL A 312 -23.55 8.79 -2.01
C VAL A 312 -22.91 7.63 -1.25
N ARG A 313 -22.82 6.50 -1.92
CA ARG A 313 -22.13 5.32 -1.40
C ARG A 313 -20.96 4.97 -2.28
N GLY A 314 -20.04 4.19 -1.76
CA GLY A 314 -18.91 3.72 -2.53
C GLY A 314 -18.17 2.60 -1.83
N HIS A 315 -17.23 2.06 -2.54
CA HIS A 315 -16.26 1.09 -2.04
C HIS A 315 -14.89 1.45 -2.57
N GLY A 316 -13.85 0.89 -1.98
CA GLY A 316 -12.50 1.18 -2.44
C GLY A 316 -11.43 0.57 -1.55
N ARG A 317 -10.29 1.22 -1.57
CA ARG A 317 -9.09 0.82 -0.83
C ARG A 317 -8.58 1.99 0.00
N LEU A 318 -8.03 1.67 1.15
CA LEU A 318 -7.27 2.57 2.00
C LEU A 318 -5.91 1.93 2.25
N GLU A 319 -4.84 2.66 1.98
CA GLU A 319 -3.46 2.24 2.26
C GLU A 319 -2.85 3.19 3.30
N LEU A 320 -2.25 2.61 4.34
CA LEU A 320 -1.67 3.33 5.48
C LEU A 320 -0.21 2.90 5.65
N VAL A 321 0.71 3.77 5.26
CA VAL A 321 2.14 3.49 5.24
C VAL A 321 2.89 4.35 6.26
N GLY A 322 3.96 3.78 6.86
CA GLY A 322 4.85 4.48 7.78
C GLY A 322 4.36 4.58 9.23
N TYR A 323 3.31 3.87 9.61
CA TYR A 323 2.83 3.79 11.00
C TYR A 323 3.70 2.89 11.86
N GLY A 324 4.35 1.93 11.24
CA GLY A 324 5.19 0.93 11.88
C GLY A 324 6.67 1.26 11.96
N THR A 325 7.11 2.37 11.39
CA THR A 325 8.54 2.69 11.33
C THR A 325 9.09 2.96 12.74
N PRO A 326 9.97 2.10 13.31
CA PRO A 326 10.48 2.28 14.65
C PRO A 326 11.57 3.36 14.66
N LEU A 327 11.21 4.55 15.13
CA LEU A 327 12.07 5.73 15.10
C LEU A 327 13.00 5.85 16.31
N THR A 328 12.73 5.09 17.39
CA THR A 328 13.57 5.05 18.58
C THR A 328 13.69 3.65 19.16
N ILE A 329 14.82 3.37 19.83
CA ILE A 329 15.03 2.12 20.55
C ILE A 329 13.92 1.88 21.59
N GLY A 330 13.47 2.95 22.26
CA GLY A 330 12.42 2.86 23.27
C GLY A 330 11.04 2.52 22.68
N ALA A 331 10.70 3.02 21.49
CA ALA A 331 9.49 2.67 20.78
C ALA A 331 9.50 1.20 20.37
N HIS A 332 10.65 0.73 19.87
CA HIS A 332 10.86 -0.66 19.47
C HIS A 332 10.76 -1.64 20.64
N LEU A 333 11.37 -1.33 21.78
CA LEU A 333 11.26 -2.16 22.98
C LEU A 333 9.81 -2.23 23.52
N ARG A 334 9.11 -1.09 23.58
CA ARG A 334 7.70 -1.06 24.00
C ARG A 334 6.84 -1.93 23.11
N ARG A 335 7.06 -1.88 21.80
CA ARG A 335 6.31 -2.66 20.83
C ARG A 335 6.54 -4.16 20.98
N ASN A 336 7.79 -4.59 21.16
CA ASN A 336 8.12 -6.00 21.43
C ASN A 336 7.47 -6.53 22.70
N VAL A 337 7.41 -5.71 23.76
CA VAL A 337 6.70 -6.08 25.01
C VAL A 337 5.19 -6.20 24.74
N THR A 338 4.61 -5.29 23.97
CA THR A 338 3.19 -5.34 23.63
C THR A 338 2.86 -6.58 22.78
N ARG A 339 3.67 -6.89 21.75
CA ARG A 339 3.52 -8.12 20.95
C ARG A 339 3.56 -9.38 21.81
N PHE A 340 4.51 -9.47 22.71
CA PHE A 340 4.62 -10.61 23.62
C PHE A 340 3.38 -10.75 24.51
N ALA A 341 2.91 -9.65 25.10
CA ALA A 341 1.72 -9.65 25.94
C ALA A 341 0.44 -10.01 25.15
N THR A 342 0.32 -9.50 23.92
CA THR A 342 -0.83 -9.79 23.04
C THR A 342 -0.83 -11.25 22.59
N GLY A 343 0.33 -11.78 22.18
CA GLY A 343 0.50 -13.17 21.79
C GLY A 343 0.19 -14.14 22.93
N MET A 344 0.61 -13.85 24.15
CA MET A 344 0.22 -14.64 25.33
C MET A 344 -1.29 -14.60 25.58
N SER A 345 -1.92 -13.43 25.46
CA SER A 345 -3.37 -13.28 25.64
C SER A 345 -4.17 -14.07 24.61
N ALA A 346 -3.73 -14.12 23.35
CA ALA A 346 -4.33 -14.90 22.29
C ALA A 346 -4.21 -16.42 22.56
N ALA A 347 -3.02 -16.87 22.96
CA ALA A 347 -2.78 -18.28 23.32
C ALA A 347 -3.62 -18.75 24.52
N PHE A 348 -3.85 -17.87 25.52
CA PHE A 348 -4.73 -18.17 26.65
C PHE A 348 -6.22 -18.24 26.25
N ARG A 349 -6.66 -17.42 25.29
CA ARG A 349 -8.05 -17.47 24.79
C ARG A 349 -8.33 -18.73 23.96
N SER A 350 -7.38 -19.16 23.13
CA SER A 350 -7.52 -20.39 22.34
C SER A 350 -7.63 -21.61 23.20
N LYS A 351 -6.85 -21.70 24.31
CA LYS A 351 -6.94 -22.83 25.31
C LYS A 351 -8.23 -22.85 26.12
N ARG A 352 -9.03 -21.80 26.18
CA ARG A 352 -10.32 -21.76 26.87
C ARG A 352 -11.51 -22.11 25.98
N ARG A 353 -11.31 -22.21 24.66
CA ARG A 353 -12.36 -22.55 23.69
C ARG A 353 -12.24 -23.97 23.11
N GLY A 354 -11.23 -24.71 23.44
CA GLY A 354 -11.06 -26.14 23.23
C GLY A 354 -11.21 -26.88 24.59
#